data_2d8d3a9ccc07f665cd49a4b9059ad191
#
_entry.id   2d8d3a9ccc07f665cd49a4b9059ad191
#
_cell.length_a   1.000
_cell.length_b   1.000
_cell.length_c   1.000
_cell.angle_alpha   90.00
_cell.angle_beta   90.00
_cell.angle_gamma   90.00
#
_symmetry.space_group_name_H-M   'P 1'
#
loop_
_entity.id
_entity.type
_entity.pdbx_description
1 polymer ?
#
loop_
_entity_poly.entity_id
_entity_poly.type
_entity_poly.pdbx_seq_one_letter_code
_entity_poly.pdbx_strand_id
1 'polypeptide(L)'
;MKTKPLRLLRQKRASWLKSVFVLTCLLLSTSVAMAQTKTVTGTVTDSFNEPLIGASILVKGTSTGAVTDMDGKYSISVTPNDVLVFSYVGYEKQEIKVGQQTVINVT
;
A
#
# COMPACT_ATOMS: atom_id res chain seq x y z
N MET A 1 -7.90 58.74 -20.99
CA MET A 1 -9.02 58.64 -20.02
C MET A 1 -9.83 57.35 -20.15
N LYS A 2 -10.00 56.80 -21.32
CA LYS A 2 -10.87 55.66 -21.56
C LYS A 2 -10.22 54.27 -21.35
N THR A 3 -8.93 54.24 -20.99
CA THR A 3 -8.20 52.99 -20.83
C THR A 3 -8.19 52.44 -19.40
N LYS A 4 -8.62 53.19 -18.41
CA LYS A 4 -8.65 52.75 -17.00
C LYS A 4 -9.60 51.58 -16.72
N PRO A 5 -10.80 51.53 -17.27
CA PRO A 5 -11.70 50.39 -17.04
C PRO A 5 -11.17 49.04 -17.57
N LEU A 6 -10.45 49.10 -18.69
CA LEU A 6 -9.82 47.90 -19.28
C LEU A 6 -8.71 47.34 -18.43
N ARG A 7 -7.92 48.18 -17.75
CA ARG A 7 -6.89 47.74 -16.83
C ARG A 7 -7.46 47.03 -15.59
N LEU A 8 -8.54 47.54 -15.07
CA LEU A 8 -9.25 46.93 -13.94
C LEU A 8 -9.81 45.54 -14.28
N LEU A 9 -10.33 45.35 -15.48
CA LEU A 9 -10.78 44.03 -15.95
C LEU A 9 -9.63 43.02 -16.09
N ARG A 10 -8.47 43.46 -16.53
CA ARG A 10 -7.27 42.61 -16.59
C ARG A 10 -6.81 42.14 -15.20
N GLN A 11 -6.87 43.03 -14.21
CA GLN A 11 -6.51 42.65 -12.83
C GLN A 11 -7.45 41.61 -12.23
N LYS A 12 -8.75 41.73 -12.50
CA LYS A 12 -9.75 40.75 -12.06
C LYS A 12 -9.52 39.36 -12.70
N ARG A 13 -9.16 39.34 -13.97
CA ARG A 13 -8.85 38.07 -14.66
C ARG A 13 -7.60 37.39 -14.11
N ALA A 14 -6.55 38.15 -13.81
CA ALA A 14 -5.31 37.64 -13.25
C ALA A 14 -5.51 37.03 -11.85
N SER A 15 -6.34 37.68 -11.02
CA SER A 15 -6.71 37.19 -9.70
C SER A 15 -7.47 35.87 -9.75
N TRP A 16 -8.38 35.75 -10.70
CA TRP A 16 -9.18 34.53 -10.89
C TRP A 16 -8.31 33.35 -11.35
N LEU A 17 -7.37 33.58 -12.26
CA LEU A 17 -6.44 32.56 -12.73
C LEU A 17 -5.53 32.01 -11.61
N LYS A 18 -5.09 32.88 -10.70
CA LYS A 18 -4.31 32.45 -9.53
C LYS A 18 -5.13 31.55 -8.60
N SER A 19 -6.39 31.88 -8.38
CA SER A 19 -7.30 31.07 -7.56
C SER A 19 -7.53 29.68 -8.17
N VAL A 20 -7.74 29.60 -9.46
CA VAL A 20 -7.90 28.34 -10.17
C VAL A 20 -6.63 27.49 -10.10
N PHE A 21 -5.47 28.10 -10.24
CA PHE A 21 -4.20 27.41 -10.16
C PHE A 21 -3.94 26.79 -8.77
N VAL A 22 -4.20 27.55 -7.72
CA VAL A 22 -4.09 27.06 -6.33
C VAL A 22 -5.06 25.90 -6.06
N LEU A 23 -6.28 26.01 -6.54
CA LEU A 23 -7.28 24.95 -6.38
C LEU A 23 -6.86 23.66 -7.11
N THR A 24 -6.31 23.78 -8.31
CA THR A 24 -5.82 22.64 -9.08
C THR A 24 -4.64 21.96 -8.39
N CYS A 25 -3.71 22.72 -7.80
CA CYS A 25 -2.59 22.17 -7.04
C CYS A 25 -3.05 21.42 -5.79
N LEU A 26 -4.08 21.90 -5.09
CA LEU A 26 -4.66 21.24 -3.93
C LEU A 26 -5.31 19.89 -4.29
N LEU A 27 -5.95 19.80 -5.44
CA LEU A 27 -6.55 18.55 -5.90
C LEU A 27 -5.52 17.49 -6.30
N LEU A 28 -4.36 17.91 -6.81
CA LEU A 28 -3.27 17.01 -7.19
C LEU A 28 -2.52 16.43 -5.98
N SER A 29 -2.53 17.11 -4.84
CA SER A 29 -1.80 16.66 -3.64
C SER A 29 -2.49 15.54 -2.88
N THR A 30 -3.77 15.24 -3.15
CA THR A 30 -4.54 14.21 -2.45
C THR A 30 -4.31 12.80 -2.99
N SER A 31 -3.66 12.63 -4.15
CA SER A 31 -3.47 11.34 -4.79
C SER A 31 -2.28 10.52 -4.25
N VAL A 32 -1.42 11.12 -3.43
CA VAL A 32 -0.19 10.47 -2.93
C VAL A 32 -0.45 9.61 -1.68
N ALA A 33 -1.59 9.78 -1.00
CA ALA A 33 -1.87 9.12 0.27
C ALA A 33 -2.30 7.64 0.15
N MET A 34 -2.50 7.11 -1.06
CA MET A 34 -3.08 5.78 -1.28
C MET A 34 -2.06 4.66 -1.56
N ALA A 35 -0.76 4.98 -1.64
CA ALA A 35 0.27 4.04 -2.07
C ALA A 35 1.26 3.68 -0.96
N GLN A 36 0.83 3.67 0.31
CA GLN A 36 1.73 3.31 1.42
C GLN A 36 1.84 1.80 1.53
N THR A 37 3.01 1.28 1.20
CA THR A 37 3.38 -0.10 1.47
C THR A 37 4.04 -0.21 2.83
N LYS A 38 3.91 -1.37 3.46
CA LYS A 38 4.61 -1.69 4.69
C LYS A 38 5.21 -3.08 4.59
N THR A 39 6.20 -3.37 5.41
CA THR A 39 6.82 -4.69 5.50
C THR A 39 6.15 -5.49 6.60
N VAL A 40 5.64 -6.67 6.26
CA VAL A 40 5.13 -7.65 7.20
C VAL A 40 6.15 -8.75 7.34
N THR A 41 6.46 -9.11 8.57
CA THR A 41 7.34 -10.22 8.90
C THR A 41 6.59 -11.24 9.74
N GLY A 42 7.13 -12.43 9.85
CA GLY A 42 6.53 -13.46 10.69
C GLY A 42 7.23 -14.79 10.57
N THR A 43 6.70 -15.78 11.27
CA THR A 43 7.22 -17.14 11.28
C THR A 43 6.07 -18.09 10.94
N VAL A 44 6.35 -19.07 10.09
CA VAL A 44 5.42 -20.14 9.75
C VAL A 44 5.91 -21.41 10.39
N THR A 45 5.06 -22.02 11.24
CA THR A 45 5.37 -23.25 11.97
C THR A 45 4.28 -24.28 11.74
N ASP A 46 4.60 -25.55 12.01
CA ASP A 46 3.61 -26.62 12.03
C ASP A 46 2.94 -26.73 13.41
N SER A 47 2.06 -27.73 13.57
CA SER A 47 1.34 -27.96 14.83
C SER A 47 2.25 -28.37 15.98
N PHE A 48 3.50 -28.74 15.70
CA PHE A 48 4.51 -29.10 16.70
C PHE A 48 5.49 -27.96 16.98
N ASN A 49 5.19 -26.74 16.53
CA ASN A 49 6.04 -25.55 16.64
C ASN A 49 7.38 -25.66 15.88
N GLU A 50 7.46 -26.56 14.91
CA GLU A 50 8.63 -26.67 14.05
C GLU A 50 8.52 -25.72 12.86
N PRO A 51 9.61 -25.02 12.49
CA PRO A 51 9.57 -24.08 11.37
C PRO A 51 9.35 -24.80 10.04
N LEU A 52 8.47 -24.26 9.22
CA LEU A 52 8.22 -24.75 7.86
C LEU A 52 9.14 -24.01 6.89
N ILE A 53 10.11 -24.73 6.34
CA ILE A 53 11.09 -24.21 5.39
C ILE A 53 10.51 -24.28 3.99
N GLY A 54 10.59 -23.19 3.23
CA GLY A 54 10.07 -23.17 1.85
C GLY A 54 8.57 -23.02 1.73
N ALA A 55 7.89 -22.60 2.80
CA ALA A 55 6.46 -22.25 2.71
C ALA A 55 6.28 -21.00 1.86
N SER A 56 5.25 -20.98 1.05
CA SER A 56 4.96 -19.89 0.12
C SER A 56 3.98 -18.90 0.74
N ILE A 57 4.31 -17.63 0.66
CA ILE A 57 3.44 -16.52 1.04
C ILE A 57 3.19 -15.67 -0.21
N LEU A 58 1.93 -15.53 -0.60
CA LEU A 58 1.55 -14.81 -1.80
C LEU A 58 0.54 -13.74 -1.45
N VAL A 59 0.67 -12.56 -2.06
CA VAL A 59 -0.35 -11.52 -1.99
C VAL A 59 -1.47 -11.90 -2.94
N LYS A 60 -2.67 -12.11 -2.40
CA LYS A 60 -3.84 -12.57 -3.18
C LYS A 60 -4.13 -11.65 -4.35
N GLY A 61 -4.33 -12.23 -5.52
CA GLY A 61 -4.60 -11.49 -6.75
C GLY A 61 -3.38 -10.90 -7.46
N THR A 62 -2.17 -11.18 -6.95
CA THR A 62 -0.93 -10.71 -7.56
C THR A 62 0.07 -11.85 -7.70
N SER A 63 1.21 -11.57 -8.35
CA SER A 63 2.34 -12.49 -8.41
C SER A 63 3.43 -12.15 -7.37
N THR A 64 3.18 -11.18 -6.50
CA THR A 64 4.10 -10.79 -5.43
C THR A 64 4.07 -11.82 -4.32
N GLY A 65 5.23 -12.34 -3.94
CA GLY A 65 5.31 -13.36 -2.91
C GLY A 65 6.66 -13.43 -2.24
N ALA A 66 6.72 -14.26 -1.21
CA ALA A 66 7.93 -14.58 -0.46
C ALA A 66 7.94 -16.06 -0.09
N VAL A 67 9.08 -16.54 0.37
CA VAL A 67 9.27 -17.93 0.79
C VAL A 67 9.96 -17.91 2.15
N THR A 68 9.55 -18.80 3.05
CA THR A 68 10.18 -18.90 4.37
C THR A 68 11.62 -19.41 4.27
N ASP A 69 12.45 -18.92 5.17
CA ASP A 69 13.86 -19.35 5.30
C ASP A 69 14.00 -20.60 6.17
N MET A 70 15.24 -20.93 6.54
CA MET A 70 15.54 -22.10 7.35
C MET A 70 14.97 -22.04 8.76
N ASP A 71 14.65 -20.85 9.25
CA ASP A 71 14.00 -20.63 10.55
C ASP A 71 12.48 -20.49 10.44
N GLY A 72 11.93 -20.69 9.24
CA GLY A 72 10.52 -20.50 8.97
C GLY A 72 10.09 -19.05 8.92
N LYS A 73 11.02 -18.12 8.84
CA LYS A 73 10.75 -16.67 8.82
C LYS A 73 10.57 -16.15 7.41
N TYR A 74 9.70 -15.16 7.27
CA TYR A 74 9.45 -14.49 6.00
C TYR A 74 9.35 -12.98 6.18
N SER A 75 9.51 -12.24 5.08
CA SER A 75 9.33 -10.81 5.01
C SER A 75 8.74 -10.47 3.65
N ILE A 76 7.68 -9.65 3.64
CA ILE A 76 6.96 -9.31 2.42
C ILE A 76 6.45 -7.86 2.49
N SER A 77 6.53 -7.14 1.37
CA SER A 77 6.00 -5.79 1.22
C SER A 77 4.55 -5.84 0.78
N VAL A 78 3.66 -5.21 1.54
CA VAL A 78 2.20 -5.24 1.31
C VAL A 78 1.56 -3.91 1.67
N THR A 79 0.27 -3.79 1.36
CA THR A 79 -0.58 -2.70 1.83
C THR A 79 -1.57 -3.23 2.88
N PRO A 80 -2.19 -2.33 3.70
CA PRO A 80 -3.16 -2.79 4.72
C PRO A 80 -4.37 -3.52 4.17
N ASN A 81 -4.73 -3.30 2.90
CA ASN A 81 -5.88 -3.94 2.27
C ASN A 81 -5.56 -5.31 1.66
N ASP A 82 -4.30 -5.70 1.66
CA ASP A 82 -3.87 -6.96 1.05
C ASP A 82 -4.23 -8.15 1.92
N VAL A 83 -4.43 -9.29 1.25
CA VAL A 83 -4.64 -10.59 1.89
C VAL A 83 -3.46 -11.48 1.52
N LEU A 84 -2.84 -12.08 2.53
CA LEU A 84 -1.74 -13.02 2.34
C LEU A 84 -2.28 -14.45 2.28
N VAL A 85 -1.82 -15.19 1.29
CA VAL A 85 -2.14 -16.62 1.13
C VAL A 85 -0.90 -17.43 1.49
N PHE A 86 -1.01 -18.23 2.55
CA PHE A 86 0.06 -19.10 3.01
C PHE A 86 -0.22 -20.51 2.50
N SER A 87 0.78 -21.12 1.85
CA SER A 87 0.66 -22.47 1.33
C SER A 87 1.96 -23.28 1.54
N TYR A 88 1.76 -24.57 1.82
CA TYR A 88 2.86 -25.53 1.96
C TYR A 88 2.36 -26.91 1.56
N VAL A 89 3.26 -27.75 1.03
CA VAL A 89 2.90 -29.08 0.55
C VAL A 89 2.38 -29.93 1.73
N GLY A 90 1.17 -30.49 1.56
CA GLY A 90 0.52 -31.31 2.57
C GLY A 90 -0.33 -30.55 3.58
N TYR A 91 -0.42 -29.22 3.45
CA TYR A 91 -1.22 -28.35 4.32
C TYR A 91 -2.26 -27.60 3.53
N GLU A 92 -3.37 -27.23 4.19
CA GLU A 92 -4.40 -26.40 3.60
C GLU A 92 -3.92 -24.96 3.51
N LYS A 93 -4.33 -24.27 2.43
CA LYS A 93 -4.03 -22.84 2.26
C LYS A 93 -4.77 -22.02 3.33
N GLN A 94 -4.08 -21.03 3.87
CA GLN A 94 -4.68 -20.07 4.80
C GLN A 94 -4.62 -18.68 4.20
N GLU A 95 -5.71 -17.94 4.33
CA GLU A 95 -5.79 -16.55 3.91
C GLU A 95 -5.89 -15.65 5.14
N ILE A 96 -5.03 -14.66 5.24
CA ILE A 96 -4.97 -13.73 6.37
C ILE A 96 -4.94 -12.31 5.86
N LYS A 97 -5.89 -11.48 6.29
CA LYS A 97 -5.89 -10.05 5.96
C LYS A 97 -4.82 -9.33 6.77
N VAL A 98 -4.02 -8.51 6.09
CA VAL A 98 -2.90 -7.79 6.70
C VAL A 98 -3.39 -6.75 7.72
N GLY A 99 -4.28 -5.85 7.32
CA GLY A 99 -4.78 -4.79 8.20
C GLY A 99 -3.65 -3.93 8.76
N GLN A 100 -3.67 -3.70 10.05
CA GLN A 100 -2.66 -2.90 10.76
C GLN A 100 -1.50 -3.74 11.30
N GLN A 101 -1.48 -5.03 11.07
CA GLN A 101 -0.46 -5.93 11.58
C GLN A 101 0.86 -5.75 10.84
N THR A 102 1.97 -5.77 11.57
CA THR A 102 3.33 -5.78 11.01
C THR A 102 4.02 -7.13 11.24
N VAL A 103 3.50 -7.95 12.15
CA VAL A 103 3.97 -9.30 12.41
C VAL A 103 2.78 -10.25 12.34
N ILE A 104 2.88 -11.25 11.46
CA ILE A 104 1.85 -12.28 11.30
C ILE A 104 2.51 -13.65 11.38
N ASN A 105 2.29 -14.34 12.49
CA ASN A 105 2.76 -15.71 12.70
C ASN A 105 1.65 -16.68 12.35
N VAL A 106 1.99 -17.77 11.68
CA VAL A 106 1.06 -18.77 11.17
C VAL A 106 1.47 -20.15 11.66
N THR A 107 0.46 -20.91 12.10
CA THR A 107 0.62 -22.32 12.54
C THR A 107 -0.28 -23.25 11.75
#